data_5c41c9ddaa35d34c20717dce30741f0f
#
_entry.id   5c41c9ddaa35d34c20717dce30741f0f
#
_cell.length_a   1.000
_cell.length_b   1.000
_cell.length_c   1.000
_cell.angle_alpha   90.00
_cell.angle_beta   90.00
_cell.angle_gamma   90.00
#
_symmetry.space_group_name_H-M   'P 1'
#
loop_
_entity.id
_entity.type
_entity.pdbx_description
1 polymer ?
#
loop_
_entity_poly.entity_id
_entity_poly.type
_entity_poly.pdbx_seq_one_letter_code
_entity_poly.pdbx_strand_id
1 'polypeptide(L)'
;MRSLLLSTIALGALALPASAQTTAVQGDDVVVTANRTERPVDQVGQSVTVIDSEEIEARQSQAVVDLLRTVPGVSFTRAGGIGTVASVNIRGADPQQTLLLVDGVKLDDPASPGGGYDFGNLLVGNIDRIEVVRGSQSVIWGSRAIGGVVNVITRAPSEDPEFVAKGEYGWRDTVNTTANASGKLGPVAASVGGQYFRTDGFSAFNERRGGRERDGYRQYGANAKLAVDLTDALSLEARGRYADAKIDLDGFPAPAFALADTGDTSTNQELSGYAGARLALFGGAFRNRLGVAYSRIDRANYGATGPATFDSRGLNRRFEYQGVIETGIVQATIGAESERSRFDTVSFGSASRARARINSVYGELTLTPVTGVALTGGVRHDDHSRFGGETTAAGNVVLSPNGGRTTVRASYGEGFGAPSLYQLFGDYGNQRLVPERSKSWDAGVSQRLLGDAVQVQATYFRRSTRDQIDFVSCFGVTSAICVGRPFGTYDNIRRTRAEGVEGTLVLQPVEPLRVAFAYTWLDAKNRDTGRVLARRPSESVSMIADYRWGFGLSTGVTIAHVGDSFENAANSIRLDGYALVDLRASLPLGDRVELFGRVENLFEEAYETVYLYGTPRRAAYGGVRLKL
;
A
#
# COMPACT_ATOMS: atom_id res chain seq x y z
N MET A 1 -16.85 37.32 58.52
CA MET A 1 -17.44 38.47 57.89
C MET A 1 -16.49 38.93 56.76
N ARG A 2 -16.70 38.48 55.54
CA ARG A 2 -16.13 39.04 54.32
C ARG A 2 -17.03 38.58 53.16
N SER A 3 -17.71 39.55 52.57
CA SER A 3 -18.66 39.40 51.49
C SER A 3 -17.91 39.11 50.19
N LEU A 4 -18.34 38.08 49.44
CA LEU A 4 -17.92 37.83 48.05
C LEU A 4 -18.97 38.46 47.11
N LEU A 5 -18.53 39.40 46.30
CA LEU A 5 -19.27 39.97 45.19
C LEU A 5 -19.20 39.04 44.00
N LEU A 6 -20.34 38.55 43.50
CA LEU A 6 -20.48 37.89 42.19
C LEU A 6 -20.64 38.97 41.10
N SER A 7 -19.70 39.02 40.19
CA SER A 7 -19.82 39.79 38.93
C SER A 7 -20.36 38.92 37.82
N THR A 8 -21.57 39.20 37.38
CA THR A 8 -22.21 38.61 36.18
C THR A 8 -21.63 39.20 34.93
N ILE A 9 -20.96 38.41 34.09
CA ILE A 9 -20.53 38.80 32.73
C ILE A 9 -21.64 38.37 31.77
N ALA A 10 -22.28 39.34 31.13
CA ALA A 10 -23.25 39.13 30.07
C ALA A 10 -22.48 38.78 28.77
N LEU A 11 -22.65 37.57 28.22
CA LEU A 11 -22.19 37.17 26.89
C LEU A 11 -23.17 37.71 25.85
N GLY A 12 -22.72 38.71 25.06
CA GLY A 12 -23.43 39.15 23.87
C GLY A 12 -23.34 38.13 22.74
N ALA A 13 -24.48 37.67 22.25
CA ALA A 13 -24.55 36.79 21.08
C ALA A 13 -24.23 37.60 19.82
N LEU A 14 -23.07 37.36 19.23
CA LEU A 14 -22.74 37.78 17.86
C LEU A 14 -23.25 36.67 16.91
N ALA A 15 -24.28 36.99 16.11
CA ALA A 15 -24.74 36.18 15.00
C ALA A 15 -23.65 36.19 13.89
N LEU A 16 -23.01 35.05 13.66
CA LEU A 16 -22.11 34.83 12.53
C LEU A 16 -22.92 34.34 11.33
N PRO A 17 -22.55 34.74 10.09
CA PRO A 17 -23.22 34.28 8.89
C PRO A 17 -23.01 32.76 8.68
N ALA A 18 -24.04 32.08 8.21
CA ALA A 18 -24.00 30.67 7.86
C ALA A 18 -22.96 30.42 6.76
N SER A 19 -21.85 29.79 7.14
CA SER A 19 -20.87 29.27 6.20
C SER A 19 -21.39 27.98 5.57
N ALA A 20 -21.19 27.85 4.27
CA ALA A 20 -21.54 26.70 3.48
C ALA A 20 -21.10 25.40 4.16
N GLN A 21 -22.04 24.49 4.32
CA GLN A 21 -21.77 23.12 4.78
C GLN A 21 -20.90 22.43 3.75
N THR A 22 -19.62 22.25 4.08
CA THR A 22 -18.81 21.18 3.47
C THR A 22 -19.32 19.89 4.10
N THR A 23 -20.09 19.13 3.38
CA THR A 23 -20.54 17.79 3.77
C THR A 23 -19.26 16.96 3.98
N ALA A 24 -18.95 16.64 5.23
CA ALA A 24 -18.05 15.54 5.53
C ALA A 24 -18.58 14.31 4.80
N VAL A 25 -17.75 13.66 3.97
CA VAL A 25 -18.10 12.43 3.26
C VAL A 25 -18.56 11.43 4.32
N GLN A 26 -19.85 11.20 4.40
CA GLN A 26 -20.43 10.19 5.28
C GLN A 26 -19.95 8.82 4.80
N GLY A 27 -19.62 7.90 5.70
CA GLY A 27 -19.01 6.61 5.39
C GLY A 27 -19.79 5.69 4.43
N ASP A 28 -20.98 6.07 3.99
CA ASP A 28 -21.82 5.34 3.05
C ASP A 28 -21.47 5.67 1.58
N ASP A 29 -20.77 6.78 1.30
CA ASP A 29 -20.44 7.23 -0.06
C ASP A 29 -19.03 6.80 -0.53
N VAL A 30 -18.26 6.14 0.33
CA VAL A 30 -16.90 5.70 -0.05
C VAL A 30 -16.99 4.47 -0.94
N VAL A 31 -16.64 4.66 -2.21
CA VAL A 31 -16.62 3.61 -3.22
C VAL A 31 -15.24 2.98 -3.32
N VAL A 32 -15.17 1.66 -3.22
CA VAL A 32 -13.93 0.87 -3.32
C VAL A 32 -13.80 0.28 -4.72
N THR A 33 -12.64 0.48 -5.34
CA THR A 33 -12.33 0.00 -6.69
C THR A 33 -11.32 -1.16 -6.70
N ALA A 34 -10.75 -1.50 -5.55
CA ALA A 34 -9.78 -2.59 -5.43
C ALA A 34 -10.35 -3.98 -5.81
N ASN A 35 -11.67 -4.12 -5.90
CA ASN A 35 -12.36 -5.33 -6.38
C ASN A 35 -12.69 -5.27 -7.89
N ARG A 36 -12.08 -4.34 -8.66
CA ARG A 36 -12.33 -4.07 -10.10
C ARG A 36 -13.74 -3.59 -10.44
N THR A 37 -14.64 -3.52 -9.50
CA THR A 37 -15.98 -2.93 -9.62
C THR A 37 -16.15 -1.90 -8.53
N GLU A 38 -16.76 -0.79 -8.87
CA GLU A 38 -17.10 0.23 -7.89
C GLU A 38 -18.21 -0.30 -6.98
N ARG A 39 -17.96 -0.29 -5.67
CA ARG A 39 -18.93 -0.72 -4.64
C ARG A 39 -18.81 0.15 -3.41
N PRO A 40 -19.94 0.51 -2.78
CA PRO A 40 -19.92 1.10 -1.45
C PRO A 40 -19.19 0.19 -0.45
N VAL A 41 -18.43 0.79 0.46
CA VAL A 41 -17.61 0.05 1.46
C VAL A 41 -18.47 -0.85 2.34
N ASP A 42 -19.70 -0.46 2.64
CA ASP A 42 -20.66 -1.22 3.44
C ASP A 42 -21.20 -2.50 2.76
N GLN A 43 -21.00 -2.64 1.44
CA GLN A 43 -21.34 -3.83 0.66
C GLN A 43 -20.13 -4.74 0.39
N VAL A 44 -18.95 -4.37 0.87
CA VAL A 44 -17.72 -5.16 0.70
C VAL A 44 -17.51 -6.04 1.93
N GLY A 45 -17.52 -7.37 1.71
CA GLY A 45 -17.37 -8.34 2.81
C GLY A 45 -15.96 -8.45 3.36
N GLN A 46 -14.94 -8.02 2.62
CA GLN A 46 -13.56 -7.96 3.08
C GLN A 46 -13.33 -6.74 3.99
N SER A 47 -12.31 -6.83 4.84
CA SER A 47 -11.86 -5.67 5.62
C SER A 47 -11.14 -4.68 4.72
N VAL A 48 -11.68 -3.48 4.57
CA VAL A 48 -11.12 -2.40 3.76
C VAL A 48 -10.77 -1.21 4.66
N THR A 49 -9.66 -0.54 4.35
CA THR A 49 -9.32 0.79 4.85
C THR A 49 -9.10 1.69 3.65
N VAL A 50 -9.72 2.85 3.67
CA VAL A 50 -9.53 3.90 2.67
C VAL A 50 -8.85 5.08 3.36
N ILE A 51 -7.74 5.53 2.80
CA ILE A 51 -7.06 6.77 3.16
C ILE A 51 -7.34 7.72 2.00
N ASP A 52 -8.20 8.68 2.22
CA ASP A 52 -8.63 9.64 1.21
C ASP A 52 -7.65 10.81 1.04
N SER A 53 -7.95 11.71 0.11
CA SER A 53 -7.11 12.87 -0.17
C SER A 53 -7.00 13.83 1.02
N GLU A 54 -8.07 14.02 1.80
CA GLU A 54 -8.07 14.89 2.97
C GLU A 54 -7.12 14.31 4.06
N GLU A 55 -7.21 13.02 4.35
CA GLU A 55 -6.32 12.35 5.30
C GLU A 55 -4.86 12.36 4.79
N ILE A 56 -4.61 12.09 3.49
CA ILE A 56 -3.27 12.15 2.89
C ILE A 56 -2.67 13.55 3.05
N GLU A 57 -3.45 14.58 2.75
CA GLU A 57 -3.01 15.98 2.86
C GLU A 57 -2.79 16.41 4.31
N ALA A 58 -3.68 16.02 5.23
CA ALA A 58 -3.56 16.30 6.65
C ALA A 58 -2.33 15.62 7.26
N ARG A 59 -2.02 14.38 6.88
CA ARG A 59 -0.88 13.63 7.41
C ARG A 59 0.47 14.08 6.87
N GLN A 60 0.50 14.79 5.74
CA GLN A 60 1.70 15.37 5.12
C GLN A 60 2.84 14.37 4.88
N SER A 61 2.57 13.07 4.81
CA SER A 61 3.58 12.02 4.63
C SER A 61 4.25 12.12 3.26
N GLN A 62 5.52 11.71 3.18
CA GLN A 62 6.31 11.73 1.94
C GLN A 62 6.22 10.40 1.18
N ALA A 63 6.23 9.26 1.87
CA ALA A 63 6.16 7.93 1.27
C ALA A 63 4.85 7.21 1.64
N VAL A 64 4.36 6.38 0.73
CA VAL A 64 3.11 5.61 0.93
C VAL A 64 3.20 4.68 2.14
N VAL A 65 4.36 4.07 2.39
CA VAL A 65 4.55 3.18 3.54
C VAL A 65 4.32 3.88 4.88
N ASP A 66 4.60 5.19 4.97
CA ASP A 66 4.39 5.97 6.20
C ASP A 66 2.89 6.21 6.46
N LEU A 67 2.07 6.34 5.39
CA LEU A 67 0.61 6.34 5.50
C LEU A 67 0.07 4.98 5.94
N LEU A 68 0.64 3.89 5.44
CA LEU A 68 0.20 2.52 5.76
C LEU A 68 0.51 2.10 7.20
N ARG A 69 1.41 2.79 7.91
CA ARG A 69 1.80 2.50 9.31
C ARG A 69 0.62 2.46 10.27
N THR A 70 -0.41 3.25 10.02
CA THR A 70 -1.59 3.36 10.90
C THR A 70 -2.76 2.48 10.47
N VAL A 71 -2.61 1.72 9.38
CA VAL A 71 -3.65 0.81 8.89
C VAL A 71 -3.63 -0.48 9.71
N PRO A 72 -4.76 -0.90 10.32
CA PRO A 72 -4.79 -2.15 11.08
C PRO A 72 -4.40 -3.36 10.22
N GLY A 73 -3.65 -4.28 10.80
CA GLY A 73 -3.19 -5.49 10.11
C GLY A 73 -2.05 -5.26 9.12
N VAL A 74 -1.53 -4.04 9.00
CA VAL A 74 -0.40 -3.72 8.12
C VAL A 74 0.84 -3.44 8.94
N SER A 75 1.95 -4.05 8.55
CA SER A 75 3.29 -3.70 9.02
C SER A 75 4.22 -3.49 7.84
N PHE A 76 5.28 -2.73 8.04
CA PHE A 76 6.29 -2.54 7.01
C PHE A 76 7.69 -2.59 7.59
N THR A 77 8.66 -2.86 6.75
CA THR A 77 10.09 -2.74 7.05
C THR A 77 10.77 -1.88 5.99
N ARG A 78 11.78 -1.10 6.38
CA ARG A 78 12.57 -0.28 5.47
C ARG A 78 14.04 -0.36 5.89
N ALA A 79 14.92 -0.62 4.92
CA ALA A 79 16.35 -0.80 5.14
C ALA A 79 17.10 0.53 4.99
N GLY A 80 16.78 1.54 5.82
CA GLY A 80 17.39 2.88 5.77
C GLY A 80 16.40 4.01 5.51
N GLY A 81 16.81 5.03 4.75
CA GLY A 81 16.04 6.21 4.39
C GLY A 81 14.95 5.98 3.32
N ILE A 82 14.31 7.06 2.87
CA ILE A 82 13.39 7.03 1.72
C ILE A 82 14.17 6.56 0.48
N GLY A 83 13.56 5.68 -0.33
CA GLY A 83 14.15 5.10 -1.53
C GLY A 83 14.86 3.76 -1.29
N THR A 84 15.25 3.42 -0.05
CA THR A 84 15.77 2.09 0.27
C THR A 84 14.67 1.05 0.22
N VAL A 85 15.05 -0.22 0.08
CA VAL A 85 14.11 -1.35 0.01
C VAL A 85 13.11 -1.29 1.16
N ALA A 86 11.84 -1.22 0.82
CA ALA A 86 10.73 -1.25 1.75
C ALA A 86 9.70 -2.34 1.40
N SER A 87 9.31 -3.10 2.40
CA SER A 87 8.39 -4.22 2.28
C SER A 87 7.12 -3.97 3.09
N VAL A 88 5.96 -4.30 2.54
CA VAL A 88 4.65 -4.20 3.20
C VAL A 88 4.07 -5.58 3.42
N ASN A 89 3.66 -5.85 4.64
CA ASN A 89 3.07 -7.11 5.08
C ASN A 89 1.63 -6.88 5.54
N ILE A 90 0.68 -7.54 4.92
CA ILE A 90 -0.74 -7.51 5.33
C ILE A 90 -1.06 -8.76 6.13
N ARG A 91 -1.50 -8.61 7.39
CA ARG A 91 -1.86 -9.73 8.29
C ARG A 91 -0.76 -10.79 8.37
N GLY A 92 0.52 -10.33 8.49
CA GLY A 92 1.68 -11.20 8.57
C GLY A 92 2.02 -11.97 7.28
N ALA A 93 1.43 -11.61 6.13
CA ALA A 93 1.80 -12.15 4.82
C ALA A 93 3.23 -11.75 4.44
N ASP A 94 3.87 -12.54 3.57
CA ASP A 94 5.14 -12.12 2.99
C ASP A 94 4.95 -10.93 2.04
N PRO A 95 5.98 -10.09 1.85
CA PRO A 95 5.91 -8.96 0.94
C PRO A 95 5.44 -9.34 -0.47
N GLN A 96 5.89 -10.50 -0.97
CA GLN A 96 5.48 -11.04 -2.28
C GLN A 96 3.99 -11.44 -2.35
N GLN A 97 3.32 -11.56 -1.21
CA GLN A 97 1.89 -11.89 -1.08
C GLN A 97 1.01 -10.65 -0.94
N THR A 98 1.61 -9.45 -0.96
CA THR A 98 0.94 -8.15 -0.97
C THR A 98 1.00 -7.56 -2.38
N LEU A 99 -0.14 -7.48 -3.05
CA LEU A 99 -0.20 -6.93 -4.40
C LEU A 99 -0.34 -5.39 -4.34
N LEU A 100 0.53 -4.68 -5.07
CA LEU A 100 0.38 -3.25 -5.32
C LEU A 100 -0.32 -3.01 -6.66
N LEU A 101 -1.31 -2.14 -6.64
CA LEU A 101 -1.93 -1.55 -7.82
C LEU A 101 -1.68 -0.05 -7.82
N VAL A 102 -1.37 0.53 -8.97
CA VAL A 102 -1.44 1.98 -9.20
C VAL A 102 -2.38 2.22 -10.37
N ASP A 103 -3.47 2.93 -10.09
CA ASP A 103 -4.55 3.15 -11.06
C ASP A 103 -5.05 1.85 -11.72
N GLY A 104 -5.12 0.75 -10.96
CA GLY A 104 -5.55 -0.58 -11.42
C GLY A 104 -4.52 -1.36 -12.25
N VAL A 105 -3.31 -0.82 -12.47
CA VAL A 105 -2.19 -1.54 -13.06
C VAL A 105 -1.43 -2.28 -11.97
N LYS A 106 -1.23 -3.59 -12.13
CA LYS A 106 -0.38 -4.38 -11.22
C LYS A 106 1.07 -3.95 -11.35
N LEU A 107 1.69 -3.52 -10.27
CA LEU A 107 3.11 -3.28 -10.17
C LEU A 107 3.78 -4.48 -9.51
N ASP A 108 3.97 -5.52 -10.27
CA ASP A 108 4.69 -6.73 -9.89
C ASP A 108 6.03 -6.78 -10.64
N ASP A 109 7.12 -6.99 -9.90
CA ASP A 109 8.46 -7.06 -10.50
C ASP A 109 8.94 -8.51 -10.60
N PRO A 110 8.88 -9.14 -11.78
CA PRO A 110 9.38 -10.51 -11.96
C PRO A 110 10.90 -10.64 -11.77
N ALA A 111 11.63 -9.52 -11.73
CA ALA A 111 13.08 -9.46 -11.51
C ALA A 111 13.46 -9.07 -10.08
N SER A 112 12.49 -8.87 -9.20
CA SER A 112 12.76 -8.53 -7.79
C SER A 112 13.32 -9.72 -7.02
N PRO A 113 14.46 -9.57 -6.33
CA PRO A 113 15.00 -10.59 -5.43
C PRO A 113 14.01 -11.01 -4.34
N GLY A 114 13.23 -10.09 -3.79
CA GLY A 114 12.20 -10.38 -2.80
C GLY A 114 10.90 -10.94 -3.37
N GLY A 115 10.74 -11.00 -4.69
CA GLY A 115 9.56 -11.53 -5.37
C GLY A 115 8.32 -10.63 -5.34
N GLY A 116 8.29 -9.54 -4.57
CA GLY A 116 7.21 -8.55 -4.49
C GLY A 116 7.62 -7.19 -5.03
N TYR A 117 6.71 -6.21 -4.95
CA TYR A 117 7.03 -4.82 -5.26
C TYR A 117 7.83 -4.18 -4.12
N ASP A 118 8.83 -3.38 -4.47
CA ASP A 118 9.59 -2.56 -3.54
C ASP A 118 8.92 -1.21 -3.31
N PHE A 119 8.28 -1.04 -2.15
CA PHE A 119 7.55 0.18 -1.80
C PHE A 119 8.46 1.38 -1.48
N GLY A 120 9.77 1.21 -1.42
CA GLY A 120 10.72 2.27 -1.07
C GLY A 120 10.69 3.46 -2.01
N ASN A 121 10.38 3.23 -3.28
CA ASN A 121 10.29 4.25 -4.31
C ASN A 121 8.87 4.81 -4.52
N LEU A 122 7.88 4.38 -3.73
CA LEU A 122 6.50 4.82 -3.87
C LEU A 122 6.23 6.03 -2.98
N LEU A 123 6.46 7.22 -3.54
CA LEU A 123 6.18 8.50 -2.88
C LEU A 123 4.70 8.87 -3.01
N VAL A 124 4.21 9.68 -2.07
CA VAL A 124 2.80 10.11 -2.03
C VAL A 124 2.42 10.95 -3.26
N GLY A 125 3.24 11.90 -3.67
CA GLY A 125 3.08 12.67 -4.91
C GLY A 125 1.67 13.18 -5.17
N ASN A 126 1.11 12.80 -6.34
CA ASN A 126 -0.23 13.16 -6.81
C ASN A 126 -1.27 12.07 -6.49
N ILE A 127 -1.14 11.37 -5.37
CA ILE A 127 -2.11 10.37 -4.93
C ILE A 127 -3.35 11.07 -4.39
N ASP A 128 -4.50 10.59 -4.82
CA ASP A 128 -5.82 11.02 -4.37
C ASP A 128 -6.35 10.11 -3.25
N ARG A 129 -6.15 8.79 -3.40
CA ARG A 129 -6.69 7.80 -2.47
C ARG A 129 -5.84 6.55 -2.42
N ILE A 130 -5.77 5.92 -1.24
CA ILE A 130 -5.18 4.59 -1.05
C ILE A 130 -6.24 3.67 -0.45
N GLU A 131 -6.49 2.55 -1.11
CA GLU A 131 -7.39 1.51 -0.63
C GLU A 131 -6.57 0.29 -0.21
N VAL A 132 -6.75 -0.18 1.02
CA VAL A 132 -6.10 -1.40 1.53
C VAL A 132 -7.15 -2.46 1.78
N VAL A 133 -7.19 -3.47 0.92
CA VAL A 133 -8.09 -4.63 1.07
C VAL A 133 -7.31 -5.78 1.67
N ARG A 134 -7.74 -6.24 2.84
CA ARG A 134 -7.07 -7.30 3.61
C ARG A 134 -7.74 -8.65 3.40
N GLY A 135 -6.94 -9.72 3.35
CA GLY A 135 -7.36 -11.07 3.00
C GLY A 135 -7.18 -11.38 1.53
N SER A 136 -7.37 -12.65 1.15
CA SER A 136 -7.10 -13.11 -0.22
C SER A 136 -8.00 -12.43 -1.25
N GLN A 137 -7.37 -11.87 -2.28
CA GLN A 137 -8.01 -11.27 -3.44
C GLN A 137 -7.65 -12.02 -4.74
N SER A 138 -7.22 -13.28 -4.62
CA SER A 138 -6.72 -14.04 -5.76
C SER A 138 -7.77 -14.36 -6.82
N VAL A 139 -9.06 -14.43 -6.47
CA VAL A 139 -10.15 -14.60 -7.46
C VAL A 139 -10.20 -13.42 -8.43
N ILE A 140 -10.07 -12.21 -7.93
CA ILE A 140 -10.15 -10.99 -8.76
C ILE A 140 -8.80 -10.65 -9.40
N TRP A 141 -7.70 -10.76 -8.64
CA TRP A 141 -6.39 -10.26 -9.08
C TRP A 141 -5.40 -11.35 -9.47
N GLY A 142 -5.73 -12.64 -9.20
CA GLY A 142 -4.88 -13.79 -9.53
C GLY A 142 -3.72 -13.95 -8.57
N SER A 143 -2.63 -14.50 -9.11
CA SER A 143 -1.41 -14.81 -8.36
C SER A 143 -0.90 -13.62 -7.53
N ARG A 144 -0.41 -13.90 -6.30
CA ARG A 144 0.21 -12.99 -5.33
C ARG A 144 -0.73 -12.10 -4.51
N ALA A 145 -2.02 -12.01 -4.82
CA ALA A 145 -2.97 -11.30 -3.97
C ALA A 145 -3.44 -12.17 -2.78
N ILE A 146 -2.49 -12.82 -2.06
CA ILE A 146 -2.75 -13.76 -0.97
C ILE A 146 -3.00 -13.04 0.35
N GLY A 147 -2.17 -12.06 0.69
CA GLY A 147 -2.27 -11.26 1.92
C GLY A 147 -3.30 -10.16 1.79
N GLY A 148 -3.37 -9.56 0.63
CA GLY A 148 -4.24 -8.43 0.32
C GLY A 148 -3.74 -7.60 -0.85
N VAL A 149 -4.41 -6.47 -1.04
CA VAL A 149 -4.12 -5.51 -2.11
C VAL A 149 -3.98 -4.12 -1.51
N VAL A 150 -2.94 -3.41 -1.92
CA VAL A 150 -2.80 -1.95 -1.76
C VAL A 150 -3.08 -1.33 -3.11
N ASN A 151 -4.17 -0.56 -3.24
CA ASN A 151 -4.57 0.10 -4.46
C ASN A 151 -4.37 1.61 -4.31
N VAL A 152 -3.41 2.15 -5.02
CA VAL A 152 -3.07 3.57 -5.05
C VAL A 152 -3.74 4.21 -6.26
N ILE A 153 -4.50 5.26 -6.03
CA ILE A 153 -5.27 5.97 -7.04
C ILE A 153 -4.72 7.39 -7.11
N THR A 154 -4.21 7.79 -8.27
CA THR A 154 -3.75 9.16 -8.50
C THR A 154 -4.93 10.07 -8.81
N ARG A 155 -4.74 11.40 -8.72
CA ARG A 155 -5.79 12.38 -8.96
C ARG A 155 -6.50 12.13 -10.29
N ALA A 156 -7.82 12.09 -10.22
CA ALA A 156 -8.68 11.95 -11.40
C ALA A 156 -8.80 13.30 -12.14
N PRO A 157 -9.21 13.30 -13.41
CA PRO A 157 -9.67 14.51 -14.08
C PRO A 157 -10.84 15.15 -13.30
N SER A 158 -10.78 16.47 -13.10
CA SER A 158 -11.85 17.28 -12.50
C SER A 158 -12.86 17.71 -13.56
N GLU A 159 -14.08 18.07 -13.17
CA GLU A 159 -15.08 18.63 -14.10
C GLU A 159 -14.65 20.05 -14.54
N ASP A 160 -14.22 20.90 -13.61
CA ASP A 160 -13.68 22.21 -13.89
C ASP A 160 -12.14 22.17 -13.94
N PRO A 161 -11.50 23.08 -14.69
CA PRO A 161 -10.05 23.22 -14.66
C PRO A 161 -9.53 23.49 -13.25
N GLU A 162 -8.62 22.65 -12.78
CA GLU A 162 -8.00 22.74 -11.46
C GLU A 162 -6.48 22.61 -11.59
N PHE A 163 -5.76 23.44 -10.85
CA PHE A 163 -4.31 23.32 -10.68
C PHE A 163 -3.95 23.29 -9.21
N VAL A 164 -3.25 22.25 -8.79
CA VAL A 164 -2.74 22.09 -7.42
C VAL A 164 -1.24 21.96 -7.46
N ALA A 165 -0.53 22.71 -6.62
CA ALA A 165 0.91 22.58 -6.46
C ALA A 165 1.29 22.57 -4.98
N LYS A 166 2.35 21.85 -4.63
CA LYS A 166 2.92 21.75 -3.28
C LYS A 166 4.43 21.91 -3.38
N GLY A 167 5.00 22.73 -2.48
CA GLY A 167 6.44 22.81 -2.24
C GLY A 167 6.74 22.63 -0.76
N GLU A 168 7.69 21.77 -0.43
CA GLU A 168 8.10 21.44 0.94
C GLU A 168 9.61 21.42 1.03
N TYR A 169 10.14 21.95 2.14
CA TYR A 169 11.56 21.91 2.48
C TYR A 169 11.74 21.51 3.95
N GLY A 170 12.83 20.82 4.26
CA GLY A 170 13.10 20.45 5.65
C GLY A 170 14.36 19.64 5.89
N TRP A 171 14.32 18.82 6.90
CA TRP A 171 15.45 18.06 7.45
C TRP A 171 16.30 17.38 6.37
N ARG A 172 17.65 17.48 6.50
CA ARG A 172 18.64 16.91 5.55
C ARG A 172 18.47 17.46 4.13
N ASP A 173 18.21 18.76 4.01
CA ASP A 173 18.00 19.46 2.73
C ASP A 173 16.97 18.78 1.84
N THR A 174 15.93 18.22 2.48
CA THR A 174 14.83 17.57 1.78
C THR A 174 14.00 18.62 1.04
N VAL A 175 13.82 18.42 -0.26
CA VAL A 175 12.92 19.15 -1.15
C VAL A 175 11.89 18.17 -1.69
N ASN A 176 10.60 18.49 -1.55
CA ASN A 176 9.51 17.71 -2.12
C ASN A 176 8.54 18.66 -2.83
N THR A 177 8.42 18.54 -4.14
CA THR A 177 7.52 19.36 -4.94
C THR A 177 6.61 18.49 -5.78
N THR A 178 5.34 18.85 -5.85
CA THR A 178 4.35 18.22 -6.71
C THR A 178 3.52 19.27 -7.41
N ALA A 179 3.07 18.98 -8.62
CA ALA A 179 2.10 19.77 -9.34
C ALA A 179 1.14 18.86 -10.08
N ASN A 180 -0.13 19.24 -10.16
CA ASN A 180 -1.15 18.55 -10.92
C ASN A 180 -2.05 19.58 -11.61
N ALA A 181 -2.33 19.34 -12.88
CA ALA A 181 -3.34 20.07 -13.65
C ALA A 181 -4.39 19.05 -14.14
N SER A 182 -5.65 19.36 -13.93
CA SER A 182 -6.75 18.51 -14.35
C SER A 182 -7.92 19.33 -14.87
N GLY A 183 -8.79 18.69 -15.65
CA GLY A 183 -9.99 19.34 -16.17
C GLY A 183 -10.68 18.53 -17.26
N LYS A 184 -11.86 19.01 -17.65
CA LYS A 184 -12.67 18.43 -18.73
C LYS A 184 -12.99 19.51 -19.77
N LEU A 185 -12.82 19.17 -21.02
CA LEU A 185 -13.17 20.01 -22.16
C LEU A 185 -13.98 19.20 -23.17
N GLY A 186 -15.27 19.43 -23.19
CA GLY A 186 -16.19 18.64 -24.02
C GLY A 186 -16.12 17.15 -23.66
N PRO A 187 -15.85 16.24 -24.65
CA PRO A 187 -15.78 14.82 -24.38
C PRO A 187 -14.45 14.36 -23.77
N VAL A 188 -13.47 15.25 -23.60
CA VAL A 188 -12.12 14.92 -23.15
C VAL A 188 -11.93 15.36 -21.70
N ALA A 189 -11.58 14.42 -20.83
CA ALA A 189 -11.21 14.67 -19.46
C ALA A 189 -9.75 14.22 -19.24
N ALA A 190 -8.90 15.08 -18.66
CA ALA A 190 -7.49 14.82 -18.48
C ALA A 190 -6.97 15.27 -17.10
N SER A 191 -5.98 14.54 -16.58
CA SER A 191 -5.19 14.92 -15.41
C SER A 191 -3.73 14.61 -15.69
N VAL A 192 -2.83 15.56 -15.42
CA VAL A 192 -1.38 15.40 -15.58
C VAL A 192 -0.69 15.90 -14.32
N GLY A 193 0.15 15.07 -13.74
CA GLY A 193 0.90 15.38 -12.54
C GLY A 193 2.40 15.15 -12.67
N GLY A 194 3.17 15.98 -11.98
CA GLY A 194 4.62 15.85 -11.87
C GLY A 194 5.09 15.91 -10.41
N GLN A 195 6.23 15.29 -10.14
CA GLN A 195 6.83 15.26 -8.80
C GLN A 195 8.35 15.32 -8.91
N TYR A 196 8.96 16.06 -7.99
CA TYR A 196 10.38 16.02 -7.72
C TYR A 196 10.61 15.86 -6.22
N PHE A 197 11.48 14.92 -5.86
CA PHE A 197 11.91 14.68 -4.49
C PHE A 197 13.42 14.58 -4.43
N ARG A 198 14.03 15.22 -3.42
CA ARG A 198 15.44 15.07 -3.09
C ARG A 198 15.64 15.18 -1.59
N THR A 199 16.54 14.39 -1.04
CA THR A 199 17.05 14.52 0.34
C THR A 199 18.53 14.12 0.37
N ASP A 200 19.30 14.74 1.25
CA ASP A 200 20.67 14.28 1.52
C ASP A 200 20.71 13.03 2.43
N GLY A 201 19.56 12.65 3.01
CA GLY A 201 19.39 11.42 3.77
C GLY A 201 20.26 11.29 5.02
N PHE A 202 20.41 10.06 5.44
CA PHE A 202 21.27 9.61 6.55
C PHE A 202 21.80 8.22 6.19
N SER A 203 22.91 7.75 6.84
CA SER A 203 23.49 6.45 6.54
C SER A 203 22.47 5.32 6.69
N ALA A 204 22.36 4.46 5.67
CA ALA A 204 21.55 3.27 5.73
C ALA A 204 22.11 2.29 6.78
N PHE A 205 23.45 2.21 6.95
CA PHE A 205 24.04 1.57 8.11
C PHE A 205 23.82 2.42 9.36
N ASN A 206 23.20 1.86 10.38
CA ASN A 206 22.78 2.58 11.57
C ASN A 206 23.89 3.44 12.19
N GLU A 207 23.71 4.77 12.26
CA GLU A 207 24.66 5.72 12.84
C GLU A 207 25.13 5.34 14.26
N ARG A 208 24.28 4.70 15.08
CA ARG A 208 24.63 4.21 16.41
C ARG A 208 25.55 2.99 16.40
N ARG A 209 25.65 2.32 15.25
CA ARG A 209 26.51 1.16 15.03
C ARG A 209 27.76 1.48 14.22
N GLY A 210 27.92 2.75 13.80
CA GLY A 210 29.13 3.22 13.10
C GLY A 210 28.89 3.87 11.76
N GLY A 211 27.65 3.93 11.24
CA GLY A 211 27.32 4.66 10.03
C GLY A 211 27.64 6.15 10.17
N ARG A 212 28.23 6.78 9.14
CA ARG A 212 28.71 8.18 9.19
C ARG A 212 28.38 8.98 7.96
N GLU A 213 28.27 8.35 6.82
CA GLU A 213 27.95 9.03 5.58
C GLU A 213 26.45 9.36 5.47
N ARG A 214 26.07 10.00 4.38
CA ARG A 214 24.67 10.32 4.10
C ARG A 214 24.28 9.63 2.81
N ASP A 215 23.28 8.76 2.91
CA ASP A 215 22.67 8.10 1.76
C ASP A 215 21.56 8.97 1.21
N GLY A 216 21.91 9.74 0.20
CA GLY A 216 20.99 10.65 -0.47
C GLY A 216 20.02 9.92 -1.38
N TYR A 217 18.88 10.54 -1.61
CA TYR A 217 17.85 10.04 -2.52
C TYR A 217 17.31 11.15 -3.41
N ARG A 218 17.08 10.84 -4.69
CA ARG A 218 16.44 11.75 -5.64
C ARG A 218 15.49 10.98 -6.54
N GLN A 219 14.29 11.51 -6.76
CA GLN A 219 13.31 10.94 -7.68
C GLN A 219 12.63 12.04 -8.52
N TYR A 220 12.42 11.73 -9.79
CA TYR A 220 11.49 12.41 -10.68
C TYR A 220 10.30 11.49 -10.94
N GLY A 221 9.10 12.01 -10.85
CA GLY A 221 7.87 11.28 -11.13
C GLY A 221 6.93 12.05 -12.04
N ALA A 222 6.17 11.33 -12.84
CA ALA A 222 5.09 11.87 -13.64
C ALA A 222 3.94 10.87 -13.73
N ASN A 223 2.71 11.37 -13.79
CA ASN A 223 1.52 10.57 -14.04
C ASN A 223 0.56 11.33 -14.95
N ALA A 224 -0.23 10.59 -15.72
CA ALA A 224 -1.26 11.15 -16.57
C ALA A 224 -2.46 10.22 -16.65
N LYS A 225 -3.65 10.80 -16.74
CA LYS A 225 -4.92 10.13 -17.03
C LYS A 225 -5.64 10.88 -18.14
N LEU A 226 -6.23 10.13 -19.06
CA LEU A 226 -7.03 10.63 -20.16
C LEU A 226 -8.28 9.75 -20.29
N ALA A 227 -9.43 10.38 -20.38
CA ALA A 227 -10.69 9.74 -20.74
C ALA A 227 -11.34 10.53 -21.87
N VAL A 228 -11.89 9.83 -22.85
CA VAL A 228 -12.56 10.43 -24.01
C VAL A 228 -13.90 9.73 -24.22
N ASP A 229 -14.99 10.44 -24.04
CA ASP A 229 -16.34 9.95 -24.29
C ASP A 229 -16.66 10.13 -25.78
N LEU A 230 -16.58 9.03 -26.56
CA LEU A 230 -16.87 9.03 -27.99
C LEU A 230 -18.38 9.08 -28.26
N THR A 231 -19.15 8.39 -27.42
CA THR A 231 -20.63 8.39 -27.37
C THR A 231 -21.06 8.18 -25.93
N ASP A 232 -22.35 8.27 -25.63
CA ASP A 232 -22.91 7.95 -24.31
C ASP A 232 -22.62 6.50 -23.87
N ALA A 233 -22.36 5.61 -24.82
CA ALA A 233 -22.11 4.19 -24.54
C ALA A 233 -20.63 3.79 -24.65
N LEU A 234 -19.79 4.54 -25.34
CA LEU A 234 -18.41 4.17 -25.65
C LEU A 234 -17.45 5.25 -25.18
N SER A 235 -16.55 4.90 -24.28
CA SER A 235 -15.42 5.74 -23.87
C SER A 235 -14.08 5.04 -24.03
N LEU A 236 -13.03 5.82 -24.26
CA LEU A 236 -11.64 5.38 -24.27
C LEU A 236 -10.94 5.93 -23.05
N GLU A 237 -10.06 5.14 -22.45
CA GLU A 237 -9.25 5.56 -21.32
C GLU A 237 -7.78 5.20 -21.50
N ALA A 238 -6.90 6.10 -21.08
CA ALA A 238 -5.47 5.84 -20.97
C ALA A 238 -4.94 6.43 -19.66
N ARG A 239 -3.99 5.74 -19.05
CA ARG A 239 -3.31 6.21 -17.83
C ARG A 239 -1.88 5.69 -17.83
N GLY A 240 -0.99 6.50 -17.30
CA GLY A 240 0.43 6.17 -17.25
C GLY A 240 1.13 6.79 -16.05
N ARG A 241 2.18 6.13 -15.60
CA ARG A 241 3.07 6.60 -14.54
C ARG A 241 4.51 6.29 -14.94
N TYR A 242 5.38 7.25 -14.67
CA TYR A 242 6.83 7.13 -14.78
C TYR A 242 7.47 7.59 -13.46
N ALA A 243 8.51 6.89 -13.03
CA ALA A 243 9.39 7.32 -11.96
C ALA A 243 10.84 6.95 -12.29
N ASP A 244 11.77 7.84 -11.97
CA ASP A 244 13.22 7.66 -12.12
C ASP A 244 13.88 8.09 -10.84
N ALA A 245 14.57 7.16 -10.18
CA ALA A 245 15.17 7.34 -8.88
C ALA A 245 16.64 6.96 -8.87
N LYS A 246 17.44 7.72 -8.10
CA LYS A 246 18.80 7.37 -7.71
C LYS A 246 18.90 7.44 -6.20
N ILE A 247 19.53 6.44 -5.60
CA ILE A 247 19.77 6.34 -4.17
C ILE A 247 21.24 5.95 -3.90
N ASP A 248 21.80 6.53 -2.87
CA ASP A 248 23.07 6.12 -2.30
C ASP A 248 22.77 5.08 -1.19
N LEU A 249 23.60 4.07 -1.04
CA LEU A 249 23.34 2.87 -0.24
C LEU A 249 24.61 2.39 0.46
N ASP A 250 24.40 1.66 1.53
CA ASP A 250 25.42 0.86 2.20
C ASP A 250 25.43 -0.60 1.71
N GLY A 251 26.60 -1.21 1.71
CA GLY A 251 26.85 -2.53 1.16
C GLY A 251 27.49 -3.51 2.13
N PHE A 252 27.89 -4.66 1.59
CA PHE A 252 28.51 -5.78 2.32
C PHE A 252 29.92 -6.05 1.76
N PRO A 253 30.92 -5.20 2.06
CA PRO A 253 32.24 -5.33 1.48
C PRO A 253 32.98 -6.60 1.94
N ALA A 254 33.76 -7.19 1.02
CA ALA A 254 34.65 -8.27 1.34
C ALA A 254 35.81 -7.77 2.26
N PRO A 255 36.43 -8.63 3.09
CA PRO A 255 36.20 -10.08 3.24
C PRO A 255 35.11 -10.42 4.26
N ALA A 256 34.63 -9.44 5.03
CA ALA A 256 33.70 -9.69 6.14
C ALA A 256 32.28 -9.98 5.67
N PHE A 257 31.87 -9.43 4.51
CA PHE A 257 30.47 -9.50 4.01
C PHE A 257 29.45 -9.09 5.09
N ALA A 258 29.83 -8.12 5.94
CA ALA A 258 28.96 -7.49 6.92
C ALA A 258 28.54 -6.10 6.41
N LEU A 259 27.36 -5.63 6.80
CA LEU A 259 26.90 -4.29 6.45
C LEU A 259 27.85 -3.24 7.01
N ALA A 260 28.27 -2.30 6.19
CA ALA A 260 29.20 -1.23 6.53
C ALA A 260 28.98 -0.01 5.63
N ASP A 261 29.44 1.17 6.07
CA ASP A 261 29.46 2.38 5.25
C ASP A 261 30.23 2.13 3.96
N THR A 262 29.55 2.29 2.82
CA THR A 262 30.13 2.14 1.48
C THR A 262 29.51 3.15 0.52
N GLY A 263 30.26 3.60 -0.48
CA GLY A 263 29.71 4.49 -1.52
C GLY A 263 28.92 3.73 -2.60
N ASP A 264 28.12 2.73 -2.23
CA ASP A 264 27.30 1.98 -3.17
C ASP A 264 26.11 2.83 -3.62
N THR A 265 25.62 2.61 -4.82
CA THR A 265 24.47 3.35 -5.35
C THR A 265 23.52 2.42 -6.10
N SER A 266 22.25 2.83 -6.20
CA SER A 266 21.26 2.15 -7.03
C SER A 266 20.45 3.15 -7.85
N THR A 267 20.05 2.71 -9.05
CA THR A 267 19.08 3.40 -9.87
C THR A 267 17.85 2.53 -10.06
N ASN A 268 16.66 3.16 -10.07
CA ASN A 268 15.39 2.48 -10.31
C ASN A 268 14.53 3.31 -11.26
N GLN A 269 14.15 2.73 -12.39
CA GLN A 269 13.21 3.32 -13.34
C GLN A 269 11.96 2.46 -13.43
N GLU A 270 10.81 3.10 -13.25
CA GLU A 270 9.50 2.46 -13.33
C GLU A 270 8.66 3.12 -14.41
N LEU A 271 8.10 2.32 -15.29
CA LEU A 271 7.11 2.74 -16.29
C LEU A 271 5.92 1.82 -16.20
N SER A 272 4.74 2.37 -15.96
CA SER A 272 3.49 1.61 -16.01
C SER A 272 2.43 2.36 -16.79
N GLY A 273 1.50 1.64 -17.39
CA GLY A 273 0.44 2.24 -18.16
C GLY A 273 -0.69 1.27 -18.46
N TYR A 274 -1.81 1.83 -18.80
CA TYR A 274 -3.01 1.14 -19.24
C TYR A 274 -3.66 1.94 -20.37
N ALA A 275 -4.18 1.22 -21.36
CA ALA A 275 -5.07 1.78 -22.37
C ALA A 275 -6.22 0.82 -22.60
N GLY A 276 -7.44 1.36 -22.71
CA GLY A 276 -8.63 0.53 -22.84
C GLY A 276 -9.84 1.26 -23.39
N ALA A 277 -10.88 0.48 -23.62
CA ALA A 277 -12.20 0.95 -24.01
C ALA A 277 -13.24 0.43 -23.04
N ARG A 278 -14.24 1.25 -22.74
CA ARG A 278 -15.43 0.91 -21.99
C ARG A 278 -16.64 1.01 -22.89
N LEU A 279 -17.50 -0.01 -22.85
CA LEU A 279 -18.72 -0.06 -23.63
C LEU A 279 -19.90 -0.41 -22.71
N ALA A 280 -20.85 0.49 -22.59
CA ALA A 280 -22.08 0.32 -21.84
C ALA A 280 -23.23 -0.06 -22.80
N LEU A 281 -23.81 -1.22 -22.63
CA LEU A 281 -24.92 -1.73 -23.46
C LEU A 281 -26.18 -1.82 -22.60
N PHE A 282 -27.34 -1.84 -23.27
CA PHE A 282 -28.66 -1.98 -22.63
C PHE A 282 -28.93 -0.93 -21.53
N GLY A 283 -28.59 0.34 -21.84
CA GLY A 283 -28.75 1.43 -20.87
C GLY A 283 -27.81 1.34 -19.66
N GLY A 284 -26.64 0.67 -19.81
CA GLY A 284 -25.64 0.51 -18.73
C GLY A 284 -25.78 -0.80 -17.93
N ALA A 285 -26.82 -1.60 -18.19
CA ALA A 285 -27.00 -2.89 -17.50
C ALA A 285 -25.90 -3.91 -17.82
N PHE A 286 -25.22 -3.77 -18.94
CA PHE A 286 -24.05 -4.57 -19.30
C PHE A 286 -22.86 -3.66 -19.65
N ARG A 287 -21.93 -3.55 -18.72
CA ARG A 287 -20.72 -2.74 -18.86
C ARG A 287 -19.54 -3.64 -19.23
N ASN A 288 -18.87 -3.31 -20.32
CA ASN A 288 -17.72 -4.04 -20.81
C ASN A 288 -16.47 -3.17 -20.75
N ARG A 289 -15.34 -3.78 -20.38
CA ARG A 289 -14.02 -3.16 -20.42
C ARG A 289 -13.05 -4.09 -21.10
N LEU A 290 -12.35 -3.58 -22.12
CA LEU A 290 -11.24 -4.26 -22.80
C LEU A 290 -10.01 -3.38 -22.65
N GLY A 291 -8.86 -3.97 -22.30
CA GLY A 291 -7.67 -3.17 -22.11
C GLY A 291 -6.36 -3.91 -22.17
N VAL A 292 -5.30 -3.12 -22.25
CA VAL A 292 -3.91 -3.56 -22.20
C VAL A 292 -3.20 -2.83 -21.09
N ALA A 293 -2.60 -3.57 -20.16
CA ALA A 293 -1.73 -3.04 -19.13
C ALA A 293 -0.27 -3.41 -19.41
N TYR A 294 0.62 -2.50 -19.05
CA TYR A 294 2.06 -2.62 -19.19
C TYR A 294 2.75 -2.15 -17.93
N SER A 295 3.75 -2.90 -17.44
CA SER A 295 4.65 -2.43 -16.38
C SER A 295 6.08 -2.90 -16.67
N ARG A 296 7.04 -2.01 -16.44
CA ARG A 296 8.47 -2.26 -16.57
C ARG A 296 9.19 -1.60 -15.41
N ILE A 297 10.06 -2.37 -14.78
CA ILE A 297 10.95 -1.91 -13.71
C ILE A 297 12.36 -2.29 -14.11
N ASP A 298 13.23 -1.27 -14.25
CA ASP A 298 14.67 -1.43 -14.48
C ASP A 298 15.40 -1.01 -13.21
N ARG A 299 16.31 -1.85 -12.73
CA ARG A 299 17.15 -1.56 -11.56
C ARG A 299 18.59 -1.89 -11.84
N ALA A 300 19.51 -0.98 -11.46
CA ALA A 300 20.93 -1.24 -11.50
C ALA A 300 21.58 -0.85 -10.17
N ASN A 301 22.39 -1.75 -9.61
CA ASN A 301 23.19 -1.51 -8.41
C ASN A 301 24.67 -1.40 -8.79
N TYR A 302 25.35 -0.46 -8.17
CA TYR A 302 26.76 -0.17 -8.39
C TYR A 302 27.50 -0.25 -7.05
N GLY A 303 28.67 -0.86 -7.03
CA GLY A 303 29.61 -0.66 -5.92
C GLY A 303 30.19 0.76 -5.95
N ALA A 304 30.97 1.12 -4.94
CA ALA A 304 31.60 2.44 -4.82
C ALA A 304 32.39 2.86 -6.08
N THR A 305 32.89 1.89 -6.83
CA THR A 305 33.61 2.11 -8.10
C THR A 305 33.30 0.97 -9.08
N GLY A 306 33.33 1.26 -10.38
CA GLY A 306 33.21 0.23 -11.41
C GLY A 306 31.83 0.12 -12.08
N PRO A 307 31.62 -0.93 -12.88
CA PRO A 307 30.37 -1.19 -13.59
C PRO A 307 29.28 -1.66 -12.63
N ALA A 308 28.05 -1.75 -13.11
CA ALA A 308 26.94 -2.32 -12.36
C ALA A 308 27.27 -3.74 -11.87
N THR A 309 27.10 -3.97 -10.58
CA THR A 309 27.23 -5.30 -9.94
C THR A 309 25.98 -6.14 -10.16
N PHE A 310 24.82 -5.46 -10.29
CA PHE A 310 23.52 -6.05 -10.59
C PHE A 310 22.76 -5.14 -11.52
N ASP A 311 22.25 -5.67 -12.61
CA ASP A 311 21.34 -5.00 -13.54
C ASP A 311 20.14 -5.91 -13.77
N SER A 312 18.93 -5.38 -13.69
CA SER A 312 17.72 -6.17 -13.84
C SER A 312 16.62 -5.42 -14.58
N ARG A 313 15.86 -6.16 -15.35
CA ARG A 313 14.66 -5.69 -16.03
C ARG A 313 13.52 -6.67 -15.80
N GLY A 314 12.49 -6.22 -15.11
CA GLY A 314 11.20 -6.88 -14.98
C GLY A 314 10.19 -6.26 -15.91
N LEU A 315 9.45 -7.09 -16.66
CA LEU A 315 8.45 -6.60 -17.61
C LEU A 315 7.20 -7.47 -17.54
N ASN A 316 6.03 -6.83 -17.43
CA ASN A 316 4.73 -7.47 -17.56
C ASN A 316 3.89 -6.80 -18.64
N ARG A 317 3.15 -7.62 -19.40
CA ARG A 317 2.14 -7.19 -20.37
C ARG A 317 0.90 -8.01 -20.14
N ARG A 318 -0.23 -7.34 -19.91
CA ARG A 318 -1.52 -8.00 -19.65
C ARG A 318 -2.56 -7.49 -20.61
N PHE A 319 -3.24 -8.41 -21.28
CA PHE A 319 -4.49 -8.17 -22.00
C PHE A 319 -5.62 -8.60 -21.08
N GLU A 320 -6.65 -7.79 -20.95
CA GLU A 320 -7.77 -8.07 -20.07
C GLU A 320 -9.11 -7.71 -20.68
N TYR A 321 -10.09 -8.54 -20.42
CA TYR A 321 -11.50 -8.28 -20.66
C TYR A 321 -12.27 -8.45 -19.35
N GLN A 322 -13.21 -7.58 -19.10
CA GLN A 322 -14.17 -7.70 -18.00
C GLN A 322 -15.55 -7.25 -18.48
N GLY A 323 -16.56 -8.08 -18.24
CA GLY A 323 -17.96 -7.77 -18.40
C GLY A 323 -18.66 -7.75 -17.04
N VAL A 324 -19.47 -6.74 -16.78
CA VAL A 324 -20.29 -6.60 -15.57
C VAL A 324 -21.74 -6.46 -15.99
N ILE A 325 -22.57 -7.39 -15.55
CA ILE A 325 -24.03 -7.37 -15.72
C ILE A 325 -24.64 -6.98 -14.39
N GLU A 326 -25.48 -5.96 -14.39
CA GLU A 326 -26.16 -5.49 -13.19
C GLU A 326 -27.66 -5.37 -13.45
N THR A 327 -28.44 -6.12 -12.68
CA THR A 327 -29.91 -6.17 -12.81
C THR A 327 -30.54 -6.30 -11.43
N GLY A 328 -31.18 -5.22 -10.96
CA GLY A 328 -31.91 -5.25 -9.68
C GLY A 328 -31.07 -5.78 -8.52
N ILE A 329 -31.29 -7.05 -8.14
CA ILE A 329 -30.63 -7.69 -7.00
C ILE A 329 -29.36 -8.48 -7.38
N VAL A 330 -28.97 -8.52 -8.67
CA VAL A 330 -27.88 -9.35 -9.17
C VAL A 330 -26.82 -8.48 -9.82
N GLN A 331 -25.56 -8.63 -9.39
CA GLN A 331 -24.38 -8.16 -10.13
C GLN A 331 -23.50 -9.37 -10.46
N ALA A 332 -23.30 -9.63 -11.75
CA ALA A 332 -22.41 -10.69 -12.22
C ALA A 332 -21.21 -10.09 -12.95
N THR A 333 -20.00 -10.48 -12.54
CA THR A 333 -18.76 -10.10 -13.19
C THR A 333 -18.12 -11.32 -13.83
N ILE A 334 -17.72 -11.20 -15.09
CA ILE A 334 -16.93 -12.22 -15.80
C ILE A 334 -15.66 -11.56 -16.36
N GLY A 335 -14.57 -12.29 -16.41
CA GLY A 335 -13.34 -11.75 -16.97
C GLY A 335 -12.40 -12.80 -17.52
N ALA A 336 -11.55 -12.36 -18.42
CA ALA A 336 -10.45 -13.14 -19.00
C ALA A 336 -9.18 -12.29 -19.09
N GLU A 337 -8.04 -12.89 -18.81
CA GLU A 337 -6.75 -12.23 -18.82
C GLU A 337 -5.68 -13.11 -19.47
N SER A 338 -4.72 -12.48 -20.13
CA SER A 338 -3.47 -13.11 -20.57
C SER A 338 -2.30 -12.22 -20.15
N GLU A 339 -1.54 -12.67 -19.17
CA GLU A 339 -0.37 -11.95 -18.65
C GLU A 339 0.92 -12.65 -19.10
N ARG A 340 1.88 -11.86 -19.58
CA ARG A 340 3.21 -12.32 -19.97
C ARG A 340 4.24 -11.55 -19.18
N SER A 341 5.03 -12.29 -18.39
CA SER A 341 6.14 -11.76 -17.60
C SER A 341 7.47 -12.12 -18.24
N ARG A 342 8.41 -11.21 -18.18
CA ARG A 342 9.79 -11.39 -18.62
C ARG A 342 10.74 -10.86 -17.56
N PHE A 343 11.83 -11.59 -17.40
CA PHE A 343 12.92 -11.33 -16.48
C PHE A 343 14.23 -11.38 -17.29
N ASP A 344 15.01 -10.32 -17.17
CA ASP A 344 16.37 -10.24 -17.69
C ASP A 344 17.25 -9.67 -16.56
N THR A 345 18.35 -10.35 -16.20
CA THR A 345 19.31 -9.84 -15.21
C THR A 345 20.73 -10.11 -15.66
N VAL A 346 21.63 -9.23 -15.24
CA VAL A 346 23.08 -9.45 -15.24
C VAL A 346 23.55 -9.20 -13.82
N SER A 347 24.14 -10.21 -13.18
CA SER A 347 24.66 -10.14 -11.83
C SER A 347 26.11 -10.61 -11.81
N PHE A 348 27.03 -9.75 -11.39
CA PHE A 348 28.48 -10.01 -11.42
C PHE A 348 28.95 -10.59 -12.77
N GLY A 349 28.40 -10.08 -13.88
CA GLY A 349 28.72 -10.51 -15.23
C GLY A 349 27.98 -11.76 -15.73
N SER A 350 27.22 -12.46 -14.89
CA SER A 350 26.40 -13.62 -15.28
C SER A 350 24.99 -13.17 -15.70
N ALA A 351 24.58 -13.52 -16.93
CA ALA A 351 23.27 -13.17 -17.46
C ALA A 351 22.24 -14.30 -17.24
N SER A 352 21.07 -13.94 -16.79
CA SER A 352 19.92 -14.84 -16.67
C SER A 352 18.69 -14.24 -17.34
N ARG A 353 17.91 -15.09 -18.04
CA ARG A 353 16.69 -14.67 -18.73
C ARG A 353 15.61 -15.73 -18.60
N ALA A 354 14.39 -15.31 -18.34
CA ALA A 354 13.25 -16.21 -18.29
C ALA A 354 11.96 -15.50 -18.68
N ARG A 355 10.93 -16.31 -18.98
CA ARG A 355 9.58 -15.84 -19.33
C ARG A 355 8.54 -16.76 -18.69
N ALA A 356 7.41 -16.18 -18.35
CA ALA A 356 6.22 -16.92 -17.94
C ALA A 356 4.99 -16.35 -18.63
N ARG A 357 3.94 -17.15 -18.71
CA ARG A 357 2.61 -16.72 -19.15
C ARG A 357 1.58 -17.31 -18.21
N ILE A 358 0.60 -16.51 -17.84
CA ILE A 358 -0.59 -16.93 -17.12
C ILE A 358 -1.80 -16.52 -17.95
N ASN A 359 -2.66 -17.49 -18.29
CA ASN A 359 -3.97 -17.22 -18.88
C ASN A 359 -5.01 -17.51 -17.81
N SER A 360 -6.00 -16.65 -17.69
CA SER A 360 -6.96 -16.72 -16.59
C SER A 360 -8.36 -16.43 -17.07
N VAL A 361 -9.31 -17.13 -16.45
CA VAL A 361 -10.74 -16.83 -16.53
C VAL A 361 -11.31 -16.75 -15.11
N TYR A 362 -12.21 -15.81 -14.87
CA TYR A 362 -12.84 -15.66 -13.57
C TYR A 362 -14.29 -15.21 -13.67
N GLY A 363 -15.05 -15.51 -12.64
CA GLY A 363 -16.40 -15.06 -12.47
C GLY A 363 -16.71 -14.77 -11.01
N GLU A 364 -17.50 -13.74 -10.77
CA GLU A 364 -18.01 -13.37 -9.46
C GLU A 364 -19.51 -13.02 -9.57
N LEU A 365 -20.29 -13.50 -8.63
CA LEU A 365 -21.72 -13.20 -8.50
C LEU A 365 -21.97 -12.55 -7.15
N THR A 366 -22.59 -11.39 -7.15
CA THR A 366 -23.09 -10.72 -5.95
C THR A 366 -24.63 -10.66 -6.01
N LEU A 367 -25.24 -11.07 -4.93
CA LEU A 367 -26.69 -11.02 -4.71
C LEU A 367 -26.99 -10.05 -3.56
N THR A 368 -27.91 -9.11 -3.81
CA THR A 368 -28.43 -8.17 -2.80
C THR A 368 -29.94 -8.37 -2.65
N PRO A 369 -30.38 -9.52 -2.08
CA PRO A 369 -31.79 -9.93 -2.11
C PRO A 369 -32.72 -8.98 -1.36
N VAL A 370 -32.20 -8.32 -0.33
CA VAL A 370 -32.88 -7.27 0.45
C VAL A 370 -31.87 -6.22 0.87
N THR A 371 -32.34 -5.02 1.14
CA THR A 371 -31.49 -3.93 1.66
C THR A 371 -30.71 -4.38 2.90
N GLY A 372 -29.43 -4.13 2.93
CA GLY A 372 -28.54 -4.51 4.03
C GLY A 372 -28.05 -5.96 4.00
N VAL A 373 -28.31 -6.72 2.94
CA VAL A 373 -27.78 -8.08 2.75
C VAL A 373 -27.06 -8.17 1.43
N ALA A 374 -25.75 -8.48 1.45
CA ALA A 374 -24.98 -8.78 0.26
C ALA A 374 -24.27 -10.15 0.41
N LEU A 375 -24.40 -10.99 -0.61
CA LEU A 375 -23.79 -12.31 -0.71
C LEU A 375 -22.93 -12.34 -1.96
N THR A 376 -21.63 -12.56 -1.84
CA THR A 376 -20.72 -12.62 -3.00
C THR A 376 -20.04 -13.98 -3.04
N GLY A 377 -19.95 -14.57 -4.22
CA GLY A 377 -19.18 -15.78 -4.48
C GLY A 377 -18.47 -15.67 -5.82
N GLY A 378 -17.21 -16.15 -5.87
CA GLY A 378 -16.41 -16.08 -7.08
C GLY A 378 -15.45 -17.26 -7.22
N VAL A 379 -15.06 -17.52 -8.47
CA VAL A 379 -14.09 -18.54 -8.85
C VAL A 379 -13.18 -18.02 -9.94
N ARG A 380 -11.92 -18.42 -9.88
CA ARG A 380 -10.90 -18.13 -10.90
C ARG A 380 -10.13 -19.40 -11.24
N HIS A 381 -9.84 -19.56 -12.52
CA HIS A 381 -8.89 -20.57 -13.02
C HIS A 381 -7.72 -19.87 -13.72
N ASP A 382 -6.50 -20.17 -13.25
CA ASP A 382 -5.24 -19.69 -13.80
C ASP A 382 -4.51 -20.88 -14.46
N ASP A 383 -4.09 -20.73 -15.72
CA ASP A 383 -3.20 -21.67 -16.42
C ASP A 383 -1.81 -21.05 -16.58
N HIS A 384 -0.88 -21.50 -15.73
CA HIS A 384 0.49 -21.01 -15.70
C HIS A 384 1.39 -21.88 -16.57
N SER A 385 2.15 -21.28 -17.51
CA SER A 385 2.98 -21.96 -18.50
C SER A 385 4.01 -22.95 -17.93
N ARG A 386 4.34 -22.91 -16.63
CA ARG A 386 5.27 -23.81 -15.96
C ARG A 386 4.58 -24.75 -14.96
N PHE A 387 3.58 -24.24 -14.25
CA PHE A 387 2.98 -24.94 -13.11
C PHE A 387 1.60 -25.54 -13.41
N GLY A 388 1.07 -25.29 -14.63
CA GLY A 388 -0.24 -25.80 -15.03
C GLY A 388 -1.40 -25.03 -14.41
N GLY A 389 -2.56 -25.69 -14.36
CA GLY A 389 -3.81 -25.10 -13.91
C GLY A 389 -3.94 -25.04 -12.39
N GLU A 390 -4.42 -23.92 -11.86
CA GLU A 390 -4.81 -23.73 -10.46
C GLU A 390 -6.17 -23.05 -10.41
N THR A 391 -7.06 -23.53 -9.52
CA THR A 391 -8.38 -22.94 -9.33
C THR A 391 -8.50 -22.43 -7.90
N THR A 392 -8.95 -21.18 -7.75
CA THR A 392 -9.20 -20.54 -6.47
C THR A 392 -10.65 -20.09 -6.37
N ALA A 393 -11.21 -20.16 -5.16
CA ALA A 393 -12.57 -19.74 -4.85
C ALA A 393 -12.57 -18.72 -3.70
N ALA A 394 -13.56 -17.84 -3.70
CA ALA A 394 -13.80 -16.90 -2.61
C ALA A 394 -15.29 -16.67 -2.43
N GLY A 395 -15.68 -16.28 -1.22
CA GLY A 395 -17.04 -15.86 -0.92
C GLY A 395 -17.09 -14.97 0.31
N ASN A 396 -18.08 -14.12 0.36
CA ASN A 396 -18.32 -13.25 1.51
C ASN A 396 -19.82 -12.99 1.72
N VAL A 397 -20.13 -12.60 2.95
CA VAL A 397 -21.45 -12.17 3.37
C VAL A 397 -21.34 -10.86 4.14
N VAL A 398 -22.24 -9.94 3.84
CA VAL A 398 -22.43 -8.69 4.58
C VAL A 398 -23.88 -8.63 5.04
N LEU A 399 -24.07 -8.32 6.31
CA LEU A 399 -25.35 -8.06 6.93
C LEU A 399 -25.30 -6.68 7.59
N SER A 400 -26.08 -5.74 7.08
CA SER A 400 -26.12 -4.34 7.55
C SER A 400 -27.56 -3.96 7.97
N PRO A 401 -28.07 -4.52 9.10
CA PRO A 401 -29.36 -4.12 9.64
C PRO A 401 -29.35 -2.67 10.15
N ASN A 402 -30.51 -2.14 10.53
CA ASN A 402 -30.68 -0.83 11.16
C ASN A 402 -30.13 0.34 10.29
N GLY A 403 -30.32 0.28 8.97
CA GLY A 403 -29.85 1.33 8.06
C GLY A 403 -28.33 1.47 8.04
N GLY A 404 -27.60 0.35 8.12
CA GLY A 404 -26.14 0.33 8.08
C GLY A 404 -25.44 0.71 9.38
N ARG A 405 -26.14 0.96 10.49
CA ARG A 405 -25.51 1.29 11.79
C ARG A 405 -24.73 0.12 12.37
N THR A 406 -25.22 -1.10 12.14
CA THR A 406 -24.54 -2.33 12.53
C THR A 406 -24.20 -3.09 11.24
N THR A 407 -22.93 -3.42 11.01
CA THR A 407 -22.54 -4.27 9.88
C THR A 407 -21.78 -5.48 10.41
N VAL A 408 -22.26 -6.66 10.08
CA VAL A 408 -21.59 -7.93 10.33
C VAL A 408 -21.11 -8.47 8.99
N ARG A 409 -19.86 -8.87 8.92
CA ARG A 409 -19.26 -9.42 7.70
C ARG A 409 -18.44 -10.65 8.00
N ALA A 410 -18.41 -11.55 7.03
CA ALA A 410 -17.50 -12.68 7.03
C ALA A 410 -17.01 -12.92 5.60
N SER A 411 -15.76 -13.29 5.46
CA SER A 411 -15.15 -13.64 4.17
C SER A 411 -14.34 -14.93 4.26
N TYR A 412 -14.30 -15.63 3.13
CA TYR A 412 -13.40 -16.77 2.88
C TYR A 412 -12.74 -16.55 1.52
N GLY A 413 -11.45 -16.86 1.42
CA GLY A 413 -10.74 -16.80 0.15
C GLY A 413 -9.57 -17.76 0.10
N GLU A 414 -9.42 -18.38 -1.06
CA GLU A 414 -8.24 -19.16 -1.41
C GLU A 414 -7.25 -18.26 -2.14
N GLY A 415 -5.97 -18.55 -2.00
CA GLY A 415 -4.90 -17.79 -2.62
C GLY A 415 -3.87 -18.70 -3.29
N PHE A 416 -3.34 -18.21 -4.40
CA PHE A 416 -2.31 -18.86 -5.19
C PHE A 416 -1.18 -17.86 -5.46
N GLY A 417 0.08 -18.32 -5.32
CA GLY A 417 1.27 -17.50 -5.62
C GLY A 417 2.29 -18.32 -6.40
N ALA A 418 2.46 -18.04 -7.69
CA ALA A 418 3.56 -18.63 -8.46
C ALA A 418 4.90 -18.03 -8.03
N PRO A 419 5.98 -18.85 -7.92
CA PRO A 419 7.33 -18.32 -7.72
C PRO A 419 7.69 -17.27 -8.76
N SER A 420 8.38 -16.20 -8.37
CA SER A 420 8.87 -15.20 -9.31
C SER A 420 9.91 -15.79 -10.26
N LEU A 421 10.12 -15.12 -11.39
CA LEU A 421 11.17 -15.56 -12.31
C LEU A 421 12.56 -15.42 -11.67
N TYR A 422 12.77 -14.40 -10.82
CA TYR A 422 14.02 -14.29 -10.05
C TYR A 422 14.18 -15.43 -9.05
N GLN A 423 13.13 -15.80 -8.30
CA GLN A 423 13.19 -16.92 -7.35
C GLN A 423 13.48 -18.26 -8.02
N LEU A 424 13.13 -18.40 -9.29
CA LEU A 424 13.41 -19.61 -10.07
C LEU A 424 14.78 -19.59 -10.74
N PHE A 425 15.20 -18.46 -11.31
CA PHE A 425 16.29 -18.37 -12.28
C PHE A 425 17.35 -17.31 -11.95
N GLY A 426 17.15 -16.46 -10.93
CA GLY A 426 18.16 -15.49 -10.46
C GLY A 426 19.30 -16.18 -9.73
N ASP A 427 20.25 -15.39 -9.20
CA ASP A 427 21.49 -15.87 -8.54
C ASP A 427 21.24 -16.85 -7.40
N TYR A 428 20.19 -16.61 -6.63
CA TYR A 428 19.75 -17.48 -5.52
C TYR A 428 18.61 -18.41 -5.93
N GLY A 429 18.36 -18.54 -7.22
CA GLY A 429 17.21 -19.21 -7.77
C GLY A 429 17.17 -20.71 -7.44
N ASN A 430 15.95 -21.22 -7.27
CA ASN A 430 15.70 -22.64 -7.09
C ASN A 430 14.56 -23.07 -8.02
N GLN A 431 14.92 -23.78 -9.10
CA GLN A 431 13.96 -24.24 -10.09
C GLN A 431 13.03 -25.36 -9.62
N ARG A 432 13.24 -25.88 -8.38
CA ARG A 432 12.40 -26.90 -7.75
C ARG A 432 11.26 -26.31 -6.92
N LEU A 433 11.20 -24.96 -6.80
CA LEU A 433 10.11 -24.30 -6.12
C LEU A 433 8.76 -24.67 -6.73
N VAL A 434 7.79 -24.86 -5.85
CA VAL A 434 6.37 -25.05 -6.20
C VAL A 434 5.55 -23.83 -5.79
N PRO A 435 4.37 -23.60 -6.39
CA PRO A 435 3.52 -22.49 -6.03
C PRO A 435 3.02 -22.54 -4.58
N GLU A 436 2.90 -21.37 -3.98
CA GLU A 436 2.26 -21.18 -2.69
C GLU A 436 0.74 -21.32 -2.81
N ARG A 437 0.09 -21.91 -1.80
CA ARG A 437 -1.37 -22.01 -1.67
C ARG A 437 -1.81 -21.58 -0.30
N SER A 438 -2.83 -20.77 -0.24
CA SER A 438 -3.39 -20.30 1.04
C SER A 438 -4.89 -20.46 1.11
N LYS A 439 -5.38 -20.57 2.35
CA LYS A 439 -6.79 -20.46 2.72
C LYS A 439 -6.89 -19.46 3.84
N SER A 440 -7.73 -18.46 3.65
CA SER A 440 -7.96 -17.40 4.64
C SER A 440 -9.46 -17.22 4.90
N TRP A 441 -9.78 -16.82 6.11
CA TRP A 441 -11.11 -16.37 6.46
C TRP A 441 -11.02 -15.25 7.50
N ASP A 442 -11.98 -14.37 7.50
CA ASP A 442 -12.16 -13.38 8.56
C ASP A 442 -13.65 -13.18 8.85
N ALA A 443 -13.91 -12.69 10.06
CA ALA A 443 -15.24 -12.30 10.51
C ALA A 443 -15.11 -11.02 11.35
N GLY A 444 -15.98 -10.07 11.12
CA GLY A 444 -15.93 -8.77 11.76
C GLY A 444 -17.29 -8.15 11.97
N VAL A 445 -17.32 -7.21 12.91
CA VAL A 445 -18.47 -6.37 13.21
C VAL A 445 -18.04 -4.91 13.24
N SER A 446 -18.85 -4.04 12.68
CA SER A 446 -18.75 -2.59 12.86
C SER A 446 -20.05 -2.04 13.42
N GLN A 447 -19.95 -1.04 14.29
CA GLN A 447 -21.07 -0.40 14.95
C GLN A 447 -20.88 1.11 14.96
N ARG A 448 -21.89 1.85 14.47
CA ARG A 448 -22.02 3.30 14.61
C ARG A 448 -22.95 3.62 15.76
N LEU A 449 -22.52 4.52 16.64
CA LEU A 449 -23.23 4.90 17.87
C LEU A 449 -23.29 6.42 17.98
N LEU A 450 -24.24 6.93 18.76
CA LEU A 450 -24.39 8.35 19.10
C LEU A 450 -24.47 9.26 17.85
N GLY A 451 -25.24 8.85 16.82
CA GLY A 451 -25.37 9.64 15.60
C GLY A 451 -24.07 9.74 14.82
N ASP A 452 -23.29 8.65 14.77
CA ASP A 452 -21.98 8.49 14.12
C ASP A 452 -20.78 9.14 14.84
N ALA A 453 -21.00 9.79 16.00
CA ALA A 453 -19.91 10.33 16.81
C ALA A 453 -18.94 9.26 17.32
N VAL A 454 -19.36 7.99 17.35
CA VAL A 454 -18.54 6.85 17.76
C VAL A 454 -18.70 5.72 16.76
N GLN A 455 -17.59 5.29 16.15
CA GLN A 455 -17.56 4.13 15.26
C GLN A 455 -16.57 3.12 15.81
N VAL A 456 -17.02 1.88 16.01
CA VAL A 456 -16.19 0.77 16.50
C VAL A 456 -16.20 -0.34 15.47
N GLN A 457 -15.05 -0.92 15.19
CA GLN A 457 -14.92 -2.09 14.36
C GLN A 457 -13.96 -3.09 15.00
N ALA A 458 -14.32 -4.38 14.93
CA ALA A 458 -13.46 -5.48 15.33
C ALA A 458 -13.52 -6.59 14.28
N THR A 459 -12.37 -7.19 13.96
CA THR A 459 -12.27 -8.30 13.00
C THR A 459 -11.28 -9.32 13.51
N TYR A 460 -11.69 -10.58 13.57
CA TYR A 460 -10.79 -11.72 13.72
C TYR A 460 -10.45 -12.28 12.34
N PHE A 461 -9.20 -12.66 12.11
CA PHE A 461 -8.75 -13.25 10.87
C PHE A 461 -7.84 -14.45 11.10
N ARG A 462 -7.83 -15.37 10.12
CA ARG A 462 -6.89 -16.50 10.09
C ARG A 462 -6.55 -16.87 8.66
N ARG A 463 -5.24 -17.06 8.39
CA ARG A 463 -4.71 -17.57 7.14
C ARG A 463 -3.77 -18.74 7.41
N SER A 464 -3.90 -19.79 6.60
CA SER A 464 -2.97 -20.92 6.54
C SER A 464 -2.37 -21.00 5.14
N THR A 465 -1.04 -20.98 5.04
CA THR A 465 -0.33 -21.07 3.76
C THR A 465 0.49 -22.35 3.73
N ARG A 466 0.47 -23.05 2.60
CA ARG A 466 1.33 -24.19 2.28
C ARG A 466 2.34 -23.78 1.24
N ASP A 467 3.52 -24.40 1.33
CA ASP A 467 4.61 -24.23 0.38
C ASP A 467 5.02 -22.76 0.21
N GLN A 468 4.91 -21.95 1.31
CA GLN A 468 5.35 -20.56 1.31
C GLN A 468 6.82 -20.47 0.92
N ILE A 469 7.16 -19.54 0.01
CA ILE A 469 8.52 -19.36 -0.48
C ILE A 469 9.26 -18.39 0.44
N ASP A 470 10.41 -18.81 0.95
CA ASP A 470 11.25 -17.99 1.80
C ASP A 470 12.72 -18.09 1.39
N PHE A 471 13.53 -17.11 1.77
CA PHE A 471 14.96 -17.13 1.55
C PHE A 471 15.67 -17.90 2.66
N VAL A 472 16.48 -18.87 2.27
CA VAL A 472 17.34 -19.66 3.17
C VAL A 472 18.75 -19.14 3.06
N SER A 473 19.27 -18.51 4.12
CA SER A 473 20.68 -18.12 4.21
C SER A 473 21.54 -19.38 4.36
N CYS A 474 22.55 -19.49 3.51
CA CYS A 474 23.52 -20.58 3.54
C CYS A 474 24.89 -20.16 4.08
N PHE A 475 25.06 -18.92 4.50
CA PHE A 475 26.31 -18.41 5.03
C PHE A 475 26.68 -19.14 6.32
N GLY A 476 27.79 -19.91 6.29
CA GLY A 476 28.23 -20.73 7.43
C GLY A 476 27.32 -21.95 7.75
N VAL A 477 26.40 -22.33 6.86
CA VAL A 477 25.45 -23.44 7.06
C VAL A 477 25.76 -24.61 6.14
N THR A 478 25.84 -25.82 6.70
CA THR A 478 26.16 -27.09 5.98
C THR A 478 24.91 -27.95 5.80
N SER A 479 23.78 -27.38 5.34
CA SER A 479 22.60 -28.17 5.01
C SER A 479 22.62 -28.65 3.55
N ALA A 480 21.87 -29.71 3.24
CA ALA A 480 21.80 -30.28 1.89
C ALA A 480 21.33 -29.27 0.83
N ILE A 481 20.47 -28.31 1.19
CA ILE A 481 20.01 -27.26 0.28
C ILE A 481 21.09 -26.23 -0.02
N CYS A 482 22.08 -26.08 0.87
CA CYS A 482 23.16 -25.11 0.77
C CYS A 482 24.38 -25.63 -0.02
N VAL A 483 24.39 -26.88 -0.46
CA VAL A 483 25.48 -27.43 -1.27
C VAL A 483 25.58 -26.68 -2.61
N GLY A 484 26.77 -26.06 -2.86
CA GLY A 484 27.00 -25.23 -4.04
C GLY A 484 26.31 -23.86 -4.01
N ARG A 485 25.80 -23.41 -2.85
CA ARG A 485 25.04 -22.16 -2.66
C ARG A 485 25.56 -21.39 -1.44
N PRO A 486 26.75 -20.78 -1.51
CA PRO A 486 27.46 -20.27 -0.33
C PRO A 486 26.72 -19.11 0.38
N PHE A 487 25.90 -18.36 -0.31
CA PHE A 487 25.20 -17.21 0.26
C PHE A 487 23.74 -17.48 0.59
N GLY A 488 23.08 -18.36 -0.16
CA GLY A 488 21.68 -18.69 0.08
C GLY A 488 20.92 -19.18 -1.15
N THR A 489 19.64 -19.47 -0.94
CA THR A 489 18.70 -19.90 -1.98
C THR A 489 17.26 -19.71 -1.49
N TYR A 490 16.30 -19.84 -2.40
CA TYR A 490 14.88 -19.91 -2.03
C TYR A 490 14.45 -21.36 -1.81
N ASP A 491 13.53 -21.55 -0.85
CA ASP A 491 12.92 -22.84 -0.59
C ASP A 491 11.45 -22.69 -0.16
N ASN A 492 10.69 -23.78 -0.26
CA ASN A 492 9.32 -23.80 0.21
C ASN A 492 9.25 -24.21 1.68
N ILE A 493 8.71 -23.32 2.55
CA ILE A 493 8.28 -23.68 3.90
C ILE A 493 6.95 -24.43 3.80
N ARG A 494 6.88 -25.63 4.37
CA ARG A 494 5.71 -26.50 4.19
C ARG A 494 4.41 -25.87 4.70
N ARG A 495 4.42 -25.27 5.88
CA ARG A 495 3.20 -24.74 6.50
C ARG A 495 3.49 -23.51 7.35
N THR A 496 2.76 -22.43 7.05
CA THR A 496 2.70 -21.25 7.93
C THR A 496 1.27 -20.96 8.33
N ARG A 497 1.09 -20.26 9.44
CA ARG A 497 -0.20 -19.74 9.89
C ARG A 497 -0.03 -18.33 10.44
N ALA A 498 -0.95 -17.46 10.06
CA ALA A 498 -1.13 -16.14 10.65
C ALA A 498 -2.58 -16.00 11.11
N GLU A 499 -2.79 -15.59 12.35
CA GLU A 499 -4.11 -15.31 12.92
C GLU A 499 -4.01 -14.10 13.85
N GLY A 500 -5.11 -13.38 14.01
CA GLY A 500 -5.08 -12.18 14.82
C GLY A 500 -6.41 -11.46 14.92
N VAL A 501 -6.37 -10.34 15.65
CA VAL A 501 -7.49 -9.44 15.84
C VAL A 501 -7.10 -8.04 15.40
N GLU A 502 -7.96 -7.40 14.63
CA GLU A 502 -7.88 -5.99 14.26
C GLU A 502 -9.03 -5.24 14.91
N GLY A 503 -8.75 -4.08 15.48
CA GLY A 503 -9.76 -3.19 16.07
C GLY A 503 -9.56 -1.76 15.61
N THR A 504 -10.64 -1.02 15.36
CA THR A 504 -10.62 0.42 15.15
C THR A 504 -11.68 1.10 16.00
N LEU A 505 -11.36 2.30 16.48
CA LEU A 505 -12.29 3.18 17.18
C LEU A 505 -12.10 4.59 16.62
N VAL A 506 -13.17 5.15 16.05
CA VAL A 506 -13.20 6.54 15.61
C VAL A 506 -14.16 7.30 16.51
N LEU A 507 -13.68 8.41 17.06
CA LEU A 507 -14.43 9.31 17.92
C LEU A 507 -14.49 10.69 17.30
N GLN A 508 -15.68 11.27 17.20
CA GLN A 508 -15.93 12.65 16.81
C GLN A 508 -16.90 13.30 17.80
N PRO A 509 -16.45 13.54 19.06
CA PRO A 509 -17.33 14.03 20.12
C PRO A 509 -17.85 15.44 19.87
N VAL A 510 -17.10 16.23 19.09
CA VAL A 510 -17.47 17.56 18.60
C VAL A 510 -16.95 17.70 17.18
N GLU A 511 -17.62 18.50 16.35
CA GLU A 511 -17.29 18.66 14.92
C GLU A 511 -15.79 18.92 14.63
N PRO A 512 -15.08 19.81 15.37
CA PRO A 512 -13.68 20.10 15.07
C PRO A 512 -12.68 19.05 15.54
N LEU A 513 -13.08 18.04 16.33
CA LEU A 513 -12.18 17.03 16.89
C LEU A 513 -12.50 15.64 16.35
N ARG A 514 -11.54 15.04 15.64
CA ARG A 514 -11.58 13.64 15.23
C ARG A 514 -10.42 12.88 15.87
N VAL A 515 -10.70 11.74 16.49
CA VAL A 515 -9.67 10.84 17.04
C VAL A 515 -9.92 9.44 16.51
N ALA A 516 -8.91 8.85 15.89
CA ALA A 516 -8.96 7.48 15.36
C ALA A 516 -7.89 6.62 16.05
N PHE A 517 -8.30 5.46 16.56
CA PHE A 517 -7.42 4.44 17.10
C PHE A 517 -7.45 3.20 16.23
N ALA A 518 -6.31 2.56 16.05
CA ALA A 518 -6.23 1.24 15.45
C ALA A 518 -5.35 0.32 16.31
N TYR A 519 -5.77 -0.93 16.43
CA TYR A 519 -5.06 -1.98 17.16
C TYR A 519 -4.95 -3.22 16.29
N THR A 520 -3.82 -3.89 16.36
CA THR A 520 -3.62 -5.21 15.75
C THR A 520 -2.87 -6.11 16.73
N TRP A 521 -3.41 -7.29 16.96
CA TRP A 521 -2.68 -8.42 17.53
C TRP A 521 -2.49 -9.49 16.44
N LEU A 522 -1.27 -10.02 16.33
CA LEU A 522 -0.87 -10.96 15.27
C LEU A 522 -0.04 -12.11 15.86
N ASP A 523 -0.45 -13.35 15.60
CA ASP A 523 0.36 -14.55 15.77
C ASP A 523 0.66 -15.18 14.41
N ALA A 524 1.89 -14.96 13.89
CA ALA A 524 2.35 -15.48 12.60
C ALA A 524 3.52 -16.43 12.79
N LYS A 525 3.32 -17.73 12.48
CA LYS A 525 4.27 -18.80 12.80
C LYS A 525 4.50 -19.78 11.65
N ASN A 526 5.73 -20.24 11.56
CA ASN A 526 6.07 -21.47 10.87
C ASN A 526 5.56 -22.65 11.71
N ARG A 527 4.65 -23.46 11.14
CA ARG A 527 3.97 -24.55 11.86
C ARG A 527 4.82 -25.81 12.03
N ASP A 528 5.89 -25.91 11.27
CA ASP A 528 6.79 -27.06 11.35
C ASP A 528 7.84 -26.86 12.45
N THR A 529 8.27 -25.61 12.68
CA THR A 529 9.27 -25.26 13.72
C THR A 529 8.68 -24.62 14.98
N GLY A 530 7.45 -24.11 14.91
CA GLY A 530 6.80 -23.32 15.97
C GLY A 530 7.32 -21.89 16.11
N ARG A 531 8.33 -21.48 15.33
CA ARG A 531 8.96 -20.16 15.40
C ARG A 531 8.09 -19.09 14.74
N VAL A 532 8.20 -17.86 15.27
CA VAL A 532 7.55 -16.67 14.70
C VAL A 532 8.19 -16.34 13.35
N LEU A 533 7.40 -15.91 12.38
CA LEU A 533 7.90 -15.44 11.10
C LEU A 533 8.70 -14.15 11.29
N ALA A 534 9.82 -14.04 10.55
CA ALA A 534 10.73 -12.90 10.66
C ALA A 534 10.04 -11.56 10.34
N ARG A 535 10.37 -10.51 11.08
CA ARG A 535 9.91 -9.13 10.89
C ARG A 535 8.37 -8.99 10.92
N ARG A 536 7.69 -9.79 11.76
CA ARG A 536 6.25 -9.71 12.02
C ARG A 536 6.05 -9.33 13.49
N PRO A 537 5.83 -8.03 13.80
CA PRO A 537 5.52 -7.62 15.16
C PRO A 537 4.22 -8.27 15.62
N SER A 538 4.19 -8.70 16.89
CA SER A 538 3.03 -9.38 17.47
C SER A 538 1.88 -8.42 17.78
N GLU A 539 2.18 -7.13 17.91
CA GLU A 539 1.17 -6.10 18.17
C GLU A 539 1.55 -4.76 17.53
N SER A 540 0.53 -3.99 17.20
CA SER A 540 0.68 -2.59 16.82
C SER A 540 -0.52 -1.78 17.32
N VAL A 541 -0.25 -0.53 17.71
CA VAL A 541 -1.26 0.44 18.14
C VAL A 541 -1.00 1.74 17.40
N SER A 542 -2.01 2.38 16.87
CA SER A 542 -1.89 3.75 16.39
C SER A 542 -3.04 4.62 16.86
N MET A 543 -2.75 5.91 17.01
CA MET A 543 -3.72 6.96 17.28
C MET A 543 -3.44 8.13 16.35
N ILE A 544 -4.48 8.64 15.71
CA ILE A 544 -4.46 9.88 14.94
C ILE A 544 -5.50 10.79 15.60
N ALA A 545 -5.10 12.00 15.99
CA ALA A 545 -6.03 13.01 16.49
C ALA A 545 -5.83 14.31 15.74
N ASP A 546 -6.91 14.85 15.19
CA ASP A 546 -6.95 16.09 14.44
C ASP A 546 -7.94 17.05 15.08
N TYR A 547 -7.54 18.33 15.16
CA TYR A 547 -8.37 19.41 15.69
C TYR A 547 -8.33 20.62 14.76
N ARG A 548 -9.51 21.08 14.36
CA ARG A 548 -9.69 22.31 13.56
C ARG A 548 -10.12 23.48 14.44
N TRP A 549 -9.25 24.46 14.57
CA TRP A 549 -9.49 25.67 15.37
C TRP A 549 -10.42 26.64 14.62
N GLY A 550 -11.23 27.40 15.34
CA GLY A 550 -12.22 28.30 14.74
C GLY A 550 -11.64 29.43 13.87
N PHE A 551 -10.33 29.69 13.94
CA PHE A 551 -9.64 30.66 13.07
C PHE A 551 -8.94 29.99 11.85
N GLY A 552 -9.25 28.72 11.58
CA GLY A 552 -8.81 28.01 10.39
C GLY A 552 -7.53 27.18 10.55
N LEU A 553 -6.77 27.31 11.65
CA LEU A 553 -5.63 26.42 11.92
C LEU A 553 -6.12 24.98 12.12
N SER A 554 -5.48 24.03 11.46
CA SER A 554 -5.63 22.60 11.75
C SER A 554 -4.37 22.09 12.44
N THR A 555 -4.52 21.33 13.50
CA THR A 555 -3.39 20.68 14.20
C THR A 555 -3.67 19.19 14.35
N GLY A 556 -2.62 18.38 14.27
CA GLY A 556 -2.78 16.94 14.41
C GLY A 556 -1.60 16.28 15.10
N VAL A 557 -1.86 15.14 15.70
CA VAL A 557 -0.85 14.23 16.27
C VAL A 557 -1.08 12.82 15.75
N THR A 558 0.01 12.15 15.43
CA THR A 558 0.01 10.71 15.15
C THR A 558 0.92 10.02 16.16
N ILE A 559 0.41 9.01 16.84
CA ILE A 559 1.18 8.12 17.70
C ILE A 559 1.12 6.73 17.09
N ALA A 560 2.27 6.09 16.94
CA ALA A 560 2.37 4.72 16.42
C ALA A 560 3.30 3.90 17.31
N HIS A 561 2.77 2.84 17.92
CA HIS A 561 3.54 1.83 18.64
C HIS A 561 3.59 0.55 17.83
N VAL A 562 4.77 -0.04 17.72
CA VAL A 562 5.04 -1.33 17.07
C VAL A 562 5.76 -2.20 18.08
N GLY A 563 5.22 -3.38 18.36
CA GLY A 563 5.80 -4.34 19.30
C GLY A 563 7.05 -5.03 18.75
N ASP A 564 7.62 -5.89 19.58
CA ASP A 564 8.83 -6.66 19.24
C ASP A 564 8.62 -7.59 18.06
N SER A 565 9.71 -7.84 17.35
CA SER A 565 9.77 -8.86 16.29
C SER A 565 11.15 -9.53 16.26
N PHE A 566 11.35 -10.45 15.33
CA PHE A 566 12.66 -11.09 15.10
C PHE A 566 13.13 -10.80 13.69
N GLU A 567 14.43 -10.56 13.53
CA GLU A 567 15.06 -10.31 12.24
C GLU A 567 15.05 -11.55 11.34
N ASN A 568 15.21 -12.74 11.91
CA ASN A 568 15.45 -13.97 11.17
C ASN A 568 14.52 -15.12 11.56
N ALA A 569 14.39 -16.11 10.69
CA ALA A 569 13.57 -17.31 10.90
C ALA A 569 14.05 -18.18 12.10
N ALA A 570 15.28 -18.02 12.54
CA ALA A 570 15.81 -18.69 13.73
C ALA A 570 15.35 -18.06 15.04
N ASN A 571 14.73 -16.88 14.99
CA ASN A 571 14.35 -16.04 16.13
C ASN A 571 15.53 -15.74 17.08
N SER A 572 16.75 -15.63 16.56
CA SER A 572 17.98 -15.41 17.32
C SER A 572 18.37 -13.94 17.45
N ILE A 573 17.85 -13.07 16.59
CA ILE A 573 18.08 -11.62 16.60
C ILE A 573 16.74 -10.95 16.85
N ARG A 574 16.59 -10.28 17.98
CA ARG A 574 15.39 -9.52 18.33
C ARG A 574 15.50 -8.10 17.77
N LEU A 575 14.40 -7.61 17.25
CA LEU A 575 14.13 -6.21 16.95
C LEU A 575 13.19 -5.69 18.03
N ASP A 576 13.67 -4.75 18.82
CA ASP A 576 12.90 -4.18 19.92
C ASP A 576 11.74 -3.33 19.41
N GLY A 577 10.62 -3.35 20.14
CA GLY A 577 9.48 -2.49 19.87
C GLY A 577 9.81 -1.01 20.08
N TYR A 578 9.02 -0.14 19.46
CA TYR A 578 9.24 1.30 19.49
C TYR A 578 7.91 2.08 19.45
N ALA A 579 7.98 3.36 19.83
CA ALA A 579 6.85 4.28 19.74
C ALA A 579 7.27 5.61 19.10
N LEU A 580 6.53 6.03 18.08
CA LEU A 580 6.77 7.28 17.35
C LEU A 580 5.65 8.26 17.62
N VAL A 581 5.99 9.52 17.76
CA VAL A 581 5.04 10.63 17.87
C VAL A 581 5.38 11.67 16.82
N ASP A 582 4.41 11.97 15.95
CA ASP A 582 4.52 12.99 14.93
C ASP A 582 3.50 14.10 15.20
N LEU A 583 3.91 15.36 15.06
CA LEU A 583 3.05 16.53 15.14
C LEU A 583 2.93 17.22 13.78
N ARG A 584 1.77 17.76 13.48
CA ARG A 584 1.52 18.51 12.25
C ARG A 584 0.59 19.69 12.47
N ALA A 585 0.73 20.68 11.60
CA ALA A 585 -0.17 21.82 11.55
C ALA A 585 -0.35 22.29 10.11
N SER A 586 -1.50 22.87 9.78
CA SER A 586 -1.73 23.57 8.53
C SER A 586 -2.63 24.79 8.77
N LEU A 587 -2.38 25.85 8.01
CA LEU A 587 -3.09 27.12 8.11
C LEU A 587 -3.45 27.64 6.71
N PRO A 588 -4.73 27.66 6.32
CA PRO A 588 -5.14 28.30 5.09
C PRO A 588 -4.96 29.82 5.17
N LEU A 589 -4.38 30.40 4.14
CA LEU A 589 -4.25 31.84 3.91
C LEU A 589 -5.17 32.25 2.76
N GLY A 590 -6.47 32.32 3.06
CA GLY A 590 -7.53 32.47 2.06
C GLY A 590 -7.82 31.13 1.34
N ASP A 591 -8.46 31.21 0.16
CA ASP A 591 -9.00 30.04 -0.54
C ASP A 591 -7.96 29.31 -1.40
N ARG A 592 -6.80 29.91 -1.65
CA ARG A 592 -5.82 29.44 -2.64
C ARG A 592 -4.48 29.00 -2.08
N VAL A 593 -4.15 29.43 -0.87
CA VAL A 593 -2.83 29.19 -0.28
C VAL A 593 -2.99 28.56 1.09
N GLU A 594 -2.25 27.50 1.36
CA GLU A 594 -2.14 26.87 2.68
C GLU A 594 -0.66 26.76 3.07
N LEU A 595 -0.33 27.19 4.28
CA LEU A 595 0.94 26.87 4.92
C LEU A 595 0.80 25.59 5.71
N PHE A 596 1.79 24.73 5.67
CA PHE A 596 1.80 23.52 6.48
C PHE A 596 3.19 23.20 7.02
N GLY A 597 3.21 22.41 8.09
CA GLY A 597 4.45 21.92 8.67
C GLY A 597 4.24 20.75 9.60
N ARG A 598 5.29 19.96 9.75
CA ARG A 598 5.29 18.81 10.66
C ARG A 598 6.64 18.57 11.31
N VAL A 599 6.59 17.88 12.43
CA VAL A 599 7.76 17.29 13.12
C VAL A 599 7.49 15.80 13.26
N GLU A 600 8.35 14.98 12.65
CA GLU A 600 8.33 13.52 12.74
C GLU A 600 9.28 13.05 13.84
N ASN A 601 8.95 11.93 14.48
CA ASN A 601 9.73 11.34 15.58
C ASN A 601 10.12 12.38 16.65
N LEU A 602 9.12 13.06 17.20
CA LEU A 602 9.26 14.20 18.11
C LEU A 602 10.23 13.93 19.28
N PHE A 603 10.20 12.72 19.82
CA PHE A 603 11.00 12.33 20.99
C PHE A 603 12.35 11.69 20.62
N GLU A 604 12.70 11.67 19.33
CA GLU A 604 13.97 11.13 18.83
C GLU A 604 14.16 9.65 19.18
N GLU A 605 13.07 8.89 19.15
CA GLU A 605 13.08 7.44 19.39
C GLU A 605 14.04 6.74 18.44
N ALA A 606 14.82 5.82 18.99
CA ALA A 606 15.79 5.03 18.25
C ALA A 606 15.26 3.63 18.03
N TYR A 607 15.07 3.25 16.80
CA TYR A 607 14.49 1.97 16.44
C TYR A 607 15.13 1.37 15.19
N GLU A 608 14.90 0.10 14.95
CA GLU A 608 15.29 -0.61 13.74
C GLU A 608 14.09 -1.40 13.22
N THR A 609 13.77 -1.30 11.93
CA THR A 609 12.78 -2.16 11.26
C THR A 609 13.44 -3.33 10.54
N VAL A 610 14.74 -3.20 10.29
CA VAL A 610 15.66 -4.21 9.75
C VAL A 610 16.95 -4.11 10.55
N TYR A 611 17.48 -5.23 11.00
CA TYR A 611 18.68 -5.27 11.85
C TYR A 611 19.87 -4.60 11.17
N LEU A 612 20.60 -3.76 11.89
CA LEU A 612 21.73 -2.93 11.48
C LEU A 612 21.38 -1.71 10.64
N TYR A 613 20.15 -1.56 10.15
CA TYR A 613 19.79 -0.42 9.32
C TYR A 613 19.27 0.75 10.15
N GLY A 614 19.68 1.96 9.72
CA GLY A 614 19.28 3.21 10.34
C GLY A 614 17.83 3.57 10.08
N THR A 615 17.27 4.41 10.95
CA THR A 615 15.93 4.97 10.84
C THR A 615 15.95 6.48 11.08
N PRO A 616 14.98 7.24 10.54
CA PRO A 616 14.94 8.69 10.71
C PRO A 616 14.93 9.10 12.18
N ARG A 617 15.77 10.07 12.53
CA ARG A 617 15.70 10.77 13.82
C ARG A 617 14.60 11.83 13.78
N ARG A 618 14.51 12.70 14.81
CA ARG A 618 13.59 13.82 14.78
C ARG A 618 13.84 14.69 13.54
N ALA A 619 12.79 14.90 12.74
CA ALA A 619 12.85 15.63 11.49
C ALA A 619 11.73 16.67 11.41
N ALA A 620 12.05 17.88 10.94
CA ALA A 620 11.06 18.94 10.77
C ALA A 620 11.00 19.38 9.31
N TYR A 621 9.78 19.64 8.84
CA TYR A 621 9.47 20.06 7.47
C TYR A 621 8.45 21.18 7.48
N GLY A 622 8.50 22.04 6.47
CA GLY A 622 7.52 23.09 6.25
C GLY A 622 7.29 23.33 4.76
N GLY A 623 6.12 23.79 4.40
CA GLY A 623 5.78 23.96 3.00
C GLY A 623 4.57 24.83 2.74
N VAL A 624 4.28 24.96 1.45
CA VAL A 624 3.16 25.74 0.92
C VAL A 624 2.41 24.87 -0.07
N ARG A 625 1.09 24.90 -0.01
CA ARG A 625 0.18 24.33 -0.99
C ARG A 625 -0.60 25.45 -1.69
N LEU A 626 -0.74 25.33 -3.00
CA LEU A 626 -1.50 26.23 -3.86
C LEU A 626 -2.62 25.45 -4.53
N LYS A 627 -3.83 26.05 -4.57
CA LYS A 627 -4.98 25.54 -5.31
C LYS A 627 -5.58 26.68 -6.14
N LEU A 628 -5.65 26.48 -7.48
CA LEU A 628 -6.14 27.48 -8.44
C LEU A 628 -7.24 26.88 -9.31
#